data_f1fc02d0be49b02b092b59723e2877fb
#
_entry.id   f1fc02d0be49b02b092b59723e2877fb
#
_cell.length_a   1.000
_cell.length_b   1.000
_cell.length_c   1.000
_cell.angle_alpha   90.00
_cell.angle_beta   90.00
_cell.angle_gamma   90.00
#
_symmetry.space_group_name_H-M   'P 1'
#
loop_
_entity.id
_entity.type
_entity.pdbx_description
1 polymer ?
#
loop_
_entity_poly.entity_id
_entity_poly.type
_entity_poly.pdbx_seq_one_letter_code
_entity_poly.pdbx_strand_id
1 'polypeptide(L)'
;MNRSLFSRARAVALAGVMLTALAPAFAWEPSKTVEFIVPAGTGGGADQMARLIQSIIAKHNLMKQPMVVVNKGGGAGAEGFLDVKGAKGDPHKIIITLSNLFTTPLATGVPFSWKDFTPVEMMALDQFVLWVNSETPYKTPKDYIDAVKSAGPNKFKMGGTGSKQEDQIITANIEKQTGAKFTYVPFKGGGEVAVQLVGKHIDSTVNNPIEAVAQWRGGTLRPLCVFDTKRMPYNEKVTKDMSWGDIPTCKDSGLNVEYLMLRGIFMPGAVKPEEVKYYVDVLDKVRQTPEWKKFLEEGAFNTTTMTGKQYTDWVSKAEEMHMGLMKDAGFLATK
;
A
#
# COMPACT_ATOMS: atom_id res chain seq x y z
N MET A 1 64.62 -29.33 -73.99
CA MET A 1 65.26 -29.20 -72.67
C MET A 1 64.54 -28.16 -71.85
N ASN A 2 63.89 -28.64 -70.85
CA ASN A 2 63.53 -28.08 -69.54
C ASN A 2 63.51 -26.56 -69.29
N ARG A 3 62.43 -26.02 -68.77
CA ARG A 3 62.19 -25.92 -67.32
C ARG A 3 60.84 -25.19 -67.08
N SER A 4 60.06 -25.82 -66.31
CA SER A 4 58.88 -25.31 -65.66
C SER A 4 59.11 -24.13 -64.67
N LEU A 5 58.26 -23.16 -64.67
CA LEU A 5 58.18 -22.19 -63.58
C LEU A 5 56.75 -22.10 -63.09
N PHE A 6 56.60 -22.58 -61.84
CA PHE A 6 55.33 -22.50 -61.04
C PHE A 6 55.01 -21.06 -60.67
N SER A 7 53.89 -20.60 -61.09
CA SER A 7 53.28 -19.35 -60.60
C SER A 7 52.44 -19.69 -59.35
N ARG A 8 52.83 -19.18 -58.20
CA ARG A 8 52.07 -19.26 -56.95
C ARG A 8 51.13 -18.10 -56.88
N ALA A 9 49.83 -18.39 -57.10
CA ALA A 9 48.73 -17.42 -56.80
C ALA A 9 48.57 -17.38 -55.27
N ARG A 10 48.77 -16.20 -54.65
CA ARG A 10 48.44 -15.92 -53.28
C ARG A 10 46.95 -15.42 -53.22
N ALA A 11 46.11 -16.28 -52.71
CA ALA A 11 44.73 -15.85 -52.33
C ALA A 11 44.82 -15.04 -51.05
N VAL A 12 44.47 -13.74 -51.14
CA VAL A 12 44.29 -12.87 -49.98
C VAL A 12 42.84 -13.01 -49.58
N ALA A 13 42.58 -13.72 -48.46
CA ALA A 13 41.29 -13.79 -47.82
C ALA A 13 41.05 -12.47 -47.06
N LEU A 14 40.18 -11.60 -47.56
CA LEU A 14 39.63 -10.47 -46.80
C LEU A 14 38.63 -11.03 -45.79
N ALA A 15 39.02 -11.14 -44.54
CA ALA A 15 38.10 -11.33 -43.40
C ALA A 15 37.41 -10.00 -43.11
N GLY A 16 36.19 -9.81 -43.63
CA GLY A 16 35.33 -8.69 -43.27
C GLY A 16 34.86 -8.83 -41.83
N VAL A 17 35.42 -8.04 -40.91
CA VAL A 17 34.91 -7.90 -39.55
C VAL A 17 33.62 -7.07 -39.66
N MET A 18 32.44 -7.73 -39.58
CA MET A 18 31.21 -7.06 -39.37
C MET A 18 31.19 -6.49 -37.92
N LEU A 19 31.55 -5.22 -37.76
CA LEU A 19 31.19 -4.46 -36.56
C LEU A 19 29.67 -4.30 -36.57
N THR A 20 28.97 -5.18 -35.86
CA THR A 20 27.60 -4.90 -35.45
C THR A 20 27.63 -3.72 -34.47
N ALA A 21 27.34 -2.52 -34.96
CA ALA A 21 27.11 -1.39 -34.12
C ALA A 21 25.89 -1.73 -33.24
N LEU A 22 26.13 -2.08 -31.96
CA LEU A 22 25.11 -2.09 -30.92
C LEU A 22 24.63 -0.63 -30.81
N ALA A 23 23.53 -0.31 -31.49
CA ALA A 23 22.83 0.92 -31.21
C ALA A 23 22.53 0.97 -29.70
N PRO A 24 22.81 2.07 -28.99
CA PRO A 24 22.42 2.18 -27.60
C PRO A 24 20.90 2.00 -27.57
N ALA A 25 20.45 0.93 -26.93
CA ALA A 25 19.05 0.78 -26.62
C ALA A 25 18.72 1.95 -25.68
N PHE A 26 18.09 2.99 -26.21
CA PHE A 26 17.56 4.07 -25.38
C PHE A 26 16.60 3.40 -24.40
N ALA A 27 16.95 3.39 -23.12
CA ALA A 27 16.04 2.94 -22.08
C ALA A 27 14.77 3.80 -22.20
N TRP A 28 13.62 3.14 -22.20
CA TRP A 28 12.34 3.85 -22.27
C TRP A 28 12.21 4.83 -21.09
N GLU A 29 11.66 5.99 -21.34
CA GLU A 29 11.27 6.98 -20.33
C GLU A 29 9.95 7.65 -20.73
N PRO A 30 9.16 8.17 -19.76
CA PRO A 30 7.93 8.89 -20.07
C PRO A 30 8.17 10.05 -21.02
N SER A 31 7.29 10.21 -22.01
CA SER A 31 7.34 11.30 -23.00
C SER A 31 6.39 12.46 -22.66
N LYS A 32 5.49 12.28 -21.70
CA LYS A 32 4.51 13.27 -21.22
C LYS A 32 4.31 13.14 -19.72
N THR A 33 3.56 14.06 -19.11
CA THR A 33 3.16 14.01 -17.70
C THR A 33 2.63 12.63 -17.30
N VAL A 34 3.09 12.12 -16.15
CA VAL A 34 2.62 10.87 -15.57
C VAL A 34 1.53 11.16 -14.53
N GLU A 35 0.37 10.55 -14.68
CA GLU A 35 -0.68 10.59 -13.67
C GLU A 35 -0.45 9.49 -12.63
N PHE A 36 -0.37 9.89 -11.37
CA PHE A 36 -0.29 8.98 -10.24
C PHE A 36 -1.63 8.94 -9.52
N ILE A 37 -2.41 7.91 -9.81
CA ILE A 37 -3.78 7.74 -9.31
C ILE A 37 -3.75 7.25 -7.87
N VAL A 38 -4.55 7.89 -7.02
CA VAL A 38 -4.82 7.45 -5.65
C VAL A 38 -6.30 7.07 -5.57
N PRO A 39 -6.67 5.78 -5.40
CA PRO A 39 -8.06 5.31 -5.35
C PRO A 39 -8.65 5.50 -3.94
N ALA A 40 -8.43 6.67 -3.37
CA ALA A 40 -8.86 7.08 -2.03
C ALA A 40 -8.98 8.60 -1.92
N GLY A 41 -9.53 9.07 -0.79
CA GLY A 41 -9.60 10.50 -0.48
C GLY A 41 -8.24 11.12 -0.16
N THR A 42 -8.20 12.46 -0.19
CA THR A 42 -7.01 13.23 0.19
C THR A 42 -6.73 13.13 1.70
N GLY A 43 -5.44 13.18 2.08
CA GLY A 43 -4.98 13.18 3.47
C GLY A 43 -4.90 11.79 4.13
N GLY A 44 -5.39 10.72 3.50
CA GLY A 44 -5.20 9.35 3.95
C GLY A 44 -3.78 8.83 3.63
N GLY A 45 -3.41 7.67 4.20
CA GLY A 45 -2.05 7.14 4.09
C GLY A 45 -1.56 6.94 2.65
N ALA A 46 -2.42 6.49 1.73
CA ALA A 46 -2.07 6.34 0.32
C ALA A 46 -1.81 7.69 -0.37
N ASP A 47 -2.60 8.72 -0.09
CA ASP A 47 -2.42 10.06 -0.64
C ASP A 47 -1.12 10.68 -0.12
N GLN A 48 -0.85 10.57 1.18
CA GLN A 48 0.39 11.05 1.78
C GLN A 48 1.63 10.38 1.14
N MET A 49 1.60 9.06 0.96
CA MET A 49 2.69 8.31 0.32
C MET A 49 2.87 8.70 -1.16
N ALA A 50 1.80 8.81 -1.93
CA ALA A 50 1.87 9.19 -3.34
C ALA A 50 2.45 10.60 -3.52
N ARG A 51 2.04 11.57 -2.69
CA ARG A 51 2.58 12.94 -2.71
C ARG A 51 4.03 13.01 -2.27
N LEU A 52 4.43 12.19 -1.31
CA LEU A 52 5.83 12.10 -0.93
C LEU A 52 6.67 11.54 -2.08
N ILE A 53 6.26 10.44 -2.71
CA ILE A 53 6.95 9.87 -3.88
C ILE A 53 7.08 10.93 -4.98
N GLN A 54 5.99 11.60 -5.33
CA GLN A 54 5.98 12.69 -6.31
C GLN A 54 6.95 13.82 -5.93
N SER A 55 6.95 14.24 -4.68
CA SER A 55 7.84 15.30 -4.17
C SER A 55 9.31 14.89 -4.23
N ILE A 56 9.65 13.66 -3.85
CA ILE A 56 11.02 13.12 -3.93
C ILE A 56 11.47 13.06 -5.39
N ILE A 57 10.64 12.55 -6.30
CA ILE A 57 10.94 12.47 -7.73
C ILE A 57 11.26 13.86 -8.28
N ALA A 58 10.46 14.85 -7.96
CA ALA A 58 10.67 16.23 -8.39
C ALA A 58 11.93 16.86 -7.78
N LYS A 59 12.11 16.73 -6.45
CA LYS A 59 13.25 17.31 -5.72
C LYS A 59 14.60 16.76 -6.19
N HIS A 60 14.67 15.46 -6.45
CA HIS A 60 15.88 14.76 -6.87
C HIS A 60 16.03 14.59 -8.38
N ASN A 61 15.13 15.19 -9.18
CA ASN A 61 15.12 15.10 -10.65
C ASN A 61 15.21 13.65 -11.17
N LEU A 62 14.43 12.74 -10.56
CA LEU A 62 14.48 11.31 -10.89
C LEU A 62 13.73 10.97 -12.18
N MET A 63 12.89 11.88 -12.67
CA MET A 63 12.17 11.77 -13.95
C MET A 63 12.28 13.09 -14.71
N LYS A 64 12.35 13.02 -16.05
CA LYS A 64 12.34 14.24 -16.90
C LYS A 64 10.94 14.84 -16.98
N GLN A 65 9.92 14.00 -17.07
CA GLN A 65 8.53 14.43 -17.14
C GLN A 65 7.93 14.60 -15.74
N PRO A 66 7.04 15.56 -15.53
CA PRO A 66 6.40 15.75 -14.24
C PRO A 66 5.46 14.61 -13.90
N MET A 67 5.32 14.33 -12.61
CA MET A 67 4.32 13.44 -12.05
C MET A 67 3.24 14.26 -11.34
N VAL A 68 1.97 13.92 -11.52
CA VAL A 68 0.82 14.58 -10.88
C VAL A 68 -0.02 13.56 -10.13
N VAL A 69 -0.22 13.80 -8.84
CA VAL A 69 -1.09 12.95 -8.00
C VAL A 69 -2.55 13.34 -8.19
N VAL A 70 -3.39 12.36 -8.52
CA VAL A 70 -4.83 12.54 -8.78
C VAL A 70 -5.64 11.59 -7.90
N ASN A 71 -6.46 12.14 -6.99
CA ASN A 71 -7.34 11.35 -6.14
C ASN A 71 -8.63 10.97 -6.90
N LYS A 72 -8.92 9.67 -6.98
CA LYS A 72 -10.13 9.08 -7.58
C LYS A 72 -10.70 8.02 -6.64
N GLY A 73 -11.29 8.46 -5.53
CA GLY A 73 -11.77 7.60 -4.43
C GLY A 73 -13.23 7.19 -4.52
N GLY A 74 -13.96 7.63 -5.55
CA GLY A 74 -15.39 7.33 -5.71
C GLY A 74 -15.67 5.82 -5.77
N GLY A 75 -16.82 5.39 -5.19
CA GLY A 75 -17.21 3.99 -5.15
C GLY A 75 -16.20 3.09 -4.41
N ALA A 76 -15.67 3.51 -3.28
CA ALA A 76 -14.63 2.80 -2.53
C ALA A 76 -13.35 2.55 -3.36
N GLY A 77 -12.96 3.52 -4.18
CA GLY A 77 -11.80 3.46 -5.06
C GLY A 77 -12.07 2.89 -6.46
N ALA A 78 -13.27 2.37 -6.74
CA ALA A 78 -13.64 1.82 -8.05
C ALA A 78 -13.37 2.80 -9.19
N GLU A 79 -13.61 4.10 -8.98
CA GLU A 79 -13.33 5.15 -9.97
C GLU A 79 -11.86 5.13 -10.42
N GLY A 80 -10.92 5.08 -9.49
CA GLY A 80 -9.49 5.06 -9.80
C GLY A 80 -9.07 3.77 -10.51
N PHE A 81 -9.55 2.63 -10.05
CA PHE A 81 -9.23 1.34 -10.68
C PHE A 81 -9.81 1.22 -12.09
N LEU A 82 -11.06 1.65 -12.31
CA LEU A 82 -11.66 1.63 -13.64
C LEU A 82 -10.98 2.60 -14.61
N ASP A 83 -10.56 3.77 -14.14
CA ASP A 83 -9.78 4.72 -14.93
C ASP A 83 -8.46 4.11 -15.41
N VAL A 84 -7.71 3.47 -14.50
CA VAL A 84 -6.44 2.81 -14.86
C VAL A 84 -6.66 1.57 -15.74
N LYS A 85 -7.70 0.77 -15.48
CA LYS A 85 -8.08 -0.36 -16.33
C LYS A 85 -8.40 0.10 -17.75
N GLY A 86 -9.11 1.23 -17.90
CA GLY A 86 -9.45 1.82 -19.20
C GLY A 86 -8.23 2.33 -19.97
N ALA A 87 -7.14 2.64 -19.29
CA ALA A 87 -5.88 3.13 -19.88
C ALA A 87 -4.93 2.01 -20.34
N LYS A 88 -5.46 0.84 -20.71
CA LYS A 88 -4.67 -0.33 -21.11
C LYS A 88 -3.56 0.02 -22.11
N GLY A 89 -2.31 -0.33 -21.79
CA GLY A 89 -1.13 -0.06 -22.60
C GLY A 89 -0.56 1.36 -22.49
N ASP A 90 -1.15 2.27 -21.68
CA ASP A 90 -0.59 3.61 -21.45
C ASP A 90 0.39 3.59 -20.26
N PRO A 91 1.70 3.77 -20.51
CA PRO A 91 2.71 3.76 -19.45
C PRO A 91 2.83 5.10 -18.70
N HIS A 92 2.02 6.10 -19.03
CA HIS A 92 2.00 7.41 -18.36
C HIS A 92 0.96 7.50 -17.25
N LYS A 93 0.43 6.36 -16.82
CA LYS A 93 -0.50 6.26 -15.70
C LYS A 93 -0.03 5.17 -14.75
N ILE A 94 0.10 5.51 -13.48
CA ILE A 94 0.39 4.56 -12.39
C ILE A 94 -0.64 4.72 -11.28
N ILE A 95 -0.82 3.71 -10.46
CA ILE A 95 -1.75 3.73 -9.34
C ILE A 95 -1.09 3.17 -8.09
N ILE A 96 -1.25 3.86 -6.95
CA ILE A 96 -0.98 3.27 -5.65
C ILE A 96 -2.18 2.42 -5.22
N THR A 97 -1.94 1.30 -4.57
CA THR A 97 -3.01 0.40 -4.16
C THR A 97 -3.10 0.24 -2.65
N LEU A 98 -4.30 -0.07 -2.22
CA LEU A 98 -4.70 -0.45 -0.87
C LEU A 98 -5.44 -1.79 -0.94
N SER A 99 -5.99 -2.26 0.16
CA SER A 99 -6.83 -3.47 0.16
C SER A 99 -8.07 -3.34 -0.73
N ASN A 100 -8.49 -2.13 -1.09
CA ASN A 100 -9.60 -1.91 -2.02
C ASN A 100 -9.35 -2.46 -3.45
N LEU A 101 -8.10 -2.79 -3.79
CA LEU A 101 -7.78 -3.61 -4.96
C LEU A 101 -8.52 -4.96 -4.94
N PHE A 102 -8.74 -5.50 -3.74
CA PHE A 102 -9.43 -6.79 -3.51
C PHE A 102 -10.85 -6.58 -2.97
N THR A 103 -10.99 -5.74 -1.95
CA THR A 103 -12.24 -5.62 -1.19
C THR A 103 -13.36 -4.98 -2.01
N THR A 104 -13.05 -4.00 -2.85
CA THR A 104 -14.07 -3.31 -3.65
C THR A 104 -14.74 -4.22 -4.67
N PRO A 105 -14.03 -4.97 -5.54
CA PRO A 105 -14.68 -5.90 -6.45
C PRO A 105 -15.39 -7.04 -5.73
N LEU A 106 -14.84 -7.53 -4.61
CA LEU A 106 -15.47 -8.58 -3.81
C LEU A 106 -16.77 -8.12 -3.14
N ALA A 107 -16.82 -6.87 -2.66
CA ALA A 107 -17.99 -6.33 -1.96
C ALA A 107 -19.10 -5.81 -2.88
N THR A 108 -18.77 -5.41 -4.10
CA THR A 108 -19.69 -4.68 -4.99
C THR A 108 -19.96 -5.37 -6.32
N GLY A 109 -19.11 -6.30 -6.73
CA GLY A 109 -19.17 -6.93 -8.06
C GLY A 109 -18.70 -6.01 -9.20
N VAL A 110 -18.08 -4.86 -8.90
CA VAL A 110 -17.54 -3.98 -9.93
C VAL A 110 -16.50 -4.72 -10.79
N PRO A 111 -16.52 -4.54 -12.14
CA PRO A 111 -15.81 -5.42 -13.07
C PRO A 111 -14.33 -5.07 -13.21
N PHE A 112 -13.54 -5.16 -12.13
CA PHE A 112 -12.08 -5.19 -12.19
C PHE A 112 -11.51 -6.22 -11.22
N SER A 113 -10.30 -6.67 -11.50
CA SER A 113 -9.48 -7.46 -10.60
C SER A 113 -8.02 -6.99 -10.70
N TRP A 114 -7.18 -7.40 -9.76
CA TRP A 114 -5.75 -7.06 -9.81
C TRP A 114 -5.07 -7.56 -11.10
N LYS A 115 -5.61 -8.59 -11.75
CA LYS A 115 -5.12 -9.18 -13.03
C LYS A 115 -5.32 -8.26 -14.24
N ASP A 116 -6.14 -7.23 -14.11
CA ASP A 116 -6.31 -6.19 -15.13
C ASP A 116 -5.13 -5.19 -15.16
N PHE A 117 -4.24 -5.24 -14.16
CA PHE A 117 -3.13 -4.32 -13.96
C PHE A 117 -1.80 -5.05 -14.01
N THR A 118 -0.72 -4.30 -14.23
CA THR A 118 0.64 -4.79 -14.22
C THR A 118 1.31 -4.38 -12.89
N PRO A 119 1.68 -5.35 -12.02
CA PRO A 119 2.40 -5.04 -10.78
C PRO A 119 3.77 -4.43 -11.08
N VAL A 120 4.12 -3.32 -10.40
CA VAL A 120 5.42 -2.66 -10.51
C VAL A 120 6.27 -2.98 -9.28
N GLU A 121 5.89 -2.44 -8.12
CA GLU A 121 6.63 -2.60 -6.88
C GLU A 121 5.74 -2.48 -5.65
N MET A 122 5.95 -3.35 -4.68
CA MET A 122 5.49 -3.16 -3.30
C MET A 122 6.43 -2.20 -2.60
N MET A 123 5.95 -1.02 -2.23
CA MET A 123 6.77 0.01 -1.60
C MET A 123 6.91 -0.18 -0.09
N ALA A 124 5.85 -0.68 0.55
CA ALA A 124 5.78 -0.99 1.97
C ALA A 124 4.54 -1.84 2.27
N LEU A 125 4.48 -2.42 3.46
CA LEU A 125 3.24 -2.88 4.06
C LEU A 125 2.81 -1.90 5.14
N ASP A 126 1.54 -1.55 5.16
CA ASP A 126 0.97 -0.66 6.15
C ASP A 126 0.32 -1.47 7.27
N GLN A 127 0.51 -1.00 8.47
CA GLN A 127 0.02 -1.65 9.68
C GLN A 127 -1.25 -0.98 10.18
N PHE A 128 -1.98 -1.67 11.04
CA PHE A 128 -3.14 -1.15 11.73
C PHE A 128 -2.92 -1.19 13.23
N VAL A 129 -3.43 -0.19 13.93
CA VAL A 129 -3.32 -0.07 15.39
C VAL A 129 -4.70 0.16 15.96
N LEU A 130 -5.04 -0.51 17.04
CA LEU A 130 -6.25 -0.23 17.81
C LEU A 130 -6.03 1.03 18.65
N TRP A 131 -6.81 2.06 18.37
CA TRP A 131 -6.75 3.36 19.02
C TRP A 131 -7.98 3.66 19.86
N VAL A 132 -7.76 4.31 21.00
CA VAL A 132 -8.82 4.90 21.83
C VAL A 132 -8.46 6.35 22.19
N ASN A 133 -9.45 7.13 22.63
CA ASN A 133 -9.17 8.44 23.21
C ASN A 133 -8.38 8.29 24.51
N SER A 134 -7.33 9.10 24.71
CA SER A 134 -6.42 8.99 25.85
C SER A 134 -7.07 9.25 27.22
N GLU A 135 -8.20 9.95 27.24
CA GLU A 135 -8.97 10.22 28.47
C GLU A 135 -9.80 9.01 28.93
N THR A 136 -9.91 7.96 28.10
CA THR A 136 -10.59 6.71 28.49
C THR A 136 -9.76 5.90 29.49
N PRO A 137 -10.37 5.07 30.35
CA PRO A 137 -9.66 4.26 31.33
C PRO A 137 -8.88 3.09 30.70
N TYR A 138 -9.12 2.77 29.43
CA TYR A 138 -8.59 1.59 28.75
C TYR A 138 -7.08 1.72 28.50
N LYS A 139 -6.28 0.80 29.05
CA LYS A 139 -4.83 0.74 28.93
C LYS A 139 -4.35 -0.40 28.02
N THR A 140 -5.15 -1.44 27.90
CA THR A 140 -4.86 -2.63 27.11
C THR A 140 -6.03 -2.99 26.20
N PRO A 141 -5.80 -3.77 25.11
CA PRO A 141 -6.89 -4.31 24.30
C PRO A 141 -7.93 -5.07 25.12
N LYS A 142 -7.47 -5.81 26.15
CA LYS A 142 -8.35 -6.57 27.03
C LYS A 142 -9.31 -5.66 27.80
N ASP A 143 -8.81 -4.57 28.41
CA ASP A 143 -9.64 -3.63 29.15
C ASP A 143 -10.75 -3.07 28.24
N TYR A 144 -10.38 -2.72 27.01
CA TYR A 144 -11.31 -2.17 26.04
C TYR A 144 -12.37 -3.20 25.61
N ILE A 145 -11.95 -4.40 25.22
CA ILE A 145 -12.87 -5.47 24.77
C ILE A 145 -13.82 -5.89 25.90
N ASP A 146 -13.33 -5.99 27.13
CA ASP A 146 -14.17 -6.32 28.30
C ASP A 146 -15.20 -5.24 28.56
N ALA A 147 -14.85 -3.96 28.43
CA ALA A 147 -15.80 -2.84 28.53
C ALA A 147 -16.87 -2.91 27.43
N VAL A 148 -16.48 -3.17 26.17
CA VAL A 148 -17.44 -3.33 25.05
C VAL A 148 -18.42 -4.47 25.33
N LYS A 149 -17.94 -5.62 25.79
CA LYS A 149 -18.79 -6.79 26.11
C LYS A 149 -19.72 -6.51 27.28
N SER A 150 -19.24 -5.84 28.32
CA SER A 150 -20.02 -5.51 29.52
C SER A 150 -21.14 -4.51 29.24
N ALA A 151 -20.93 -3.59 28.30
CA ALA A 151 -21.96 -2.61 27.89
C ALA A 151 -23.06 -3.23 27.04
N GLY A 152 -22.84 -4.42 26.50
CA GLY A 152 -23.77 -5.10 25.59
C GLY A 152 -23.59 -4.74 24.12
N PRO A 153 -24.28 -5.45 23.21
CA PRO A 153 -24.07 -5.31 21.79
C PRO A 153 -24.39 -3.91 21.25
N ASN A 154 -23.56 -3.45 20.32
CA ASN A 154 -23.72 -2.20 19.54
C ASN A 154 -23.78 -0.91 20.36
N LYS A 155 -23.22 -0.91 21.59
CA LYS A 155 -23.14 0.29 22.44
C LYS A 155 -21.89 1.11 22.16
N PHE A 156 -20.81 0.48 21.70
CA PHE A 156 -19.57 1.12 21.31
C PHE A 156 -19.49 1.31 19.80
N LYS A 157 -19.01 2.48 19.37
CA LYS A 157 -18.82 2.84 17.97
C LYS A 157 -17.36 2.61 17.55
N MET A 158 -17.14 1.74 16.58
CA MET A 158 -15.86 1.59 15.90
C MET A 158 -15.89 2.41 14.61
N GLY A 159 -15.12 3.49 14.52
CA GLY A 159 -14.96 4.26 13.29
C GLY A 159 -13.91 3.67 12.37
N GLY A 160 -14.09 3.84 11.08
CA GLY A 160 -13.08 3.41 10.10
C GLY A 160 -13.35 3.96 8.71
N THR A 161 -12.37 3.78 7.81
CA THR A 161 -12.44 4.20 6.41
C THR A 161 -13.36 3.29 5.61
N GLY A 162 -14.38 3.88 4.98
CA GLY A 162 -15.28 3.18 4.07
C GLY A 162 -16.11 2.06 4.71
N SER A 163 -16.88 1.36 3.88
CA SER A 163 -17.66 0.20 4.28
C SER A 163 -17.12 -1.04 3.58
N LYS A 164 -17.08 -2.17 4.32
CA LYS A 164 -16.57 -3.47 3.84
C LYS A 164 -15.11 -3.41 3.36
N GLN A 165 -14.35 -2.44 3.86
CA GLN A 165 -12.92 -2.28 3.65
C GLN A 165 -12.15 -2.76 4.88
N GLU A 166 -10.82 -2.57 4.89
CA GLU A 166 -9.89 -3.10 5.88
C GLU A 166 -10.33 -2.87 7.32
N ASP A 167 -10.72 -1.65 7.69
CA ASP A 167 -11.09 -1.31 9.06
C ASP A 167 -12.33 -2.10 9.53
N GLN A 168 -13.32 -2.24 8.65
CA GLN A 168 -14.51 -3.04 8.98
C GLN A 168 -14.22 -4.55 8.97
N ILE A 169 -13.31 -5.02 8.13
CA ILE A 169 -12.84 -6.41 8.14
C ILE A 169 -12.12 -6.74 9.45
N ILE A 170 -11.22 -5.87 9.90
CA ILE A 170 -10.54 -6.02 11.20
C ILE A 170 -11.57 -5.99 12.32
N THR A 171 -12.53 -5.07 12.29
CA THR A 171 -13.61 -4.98 13.28
C THR A 171 -14.41 -6.28 13.35
N ALA A 172 -14.83 -6.83 12.20
CA ALA A 172 -15.55 -8.10 12.13
C ALA A 172 -14.73 -9.28 12.67
N ASN A 173 -13.41 -9.27 12.43
CA ASN A 173 -12.50 -10.26 13.00
C ASN A 173 -12.41 -10.14 14.52
N ILE A 174 -12.32 -8.93 15.07
CA ILE A 174 -12.37 -8.69 16.51
C ILE A 174 -13.67 -9.23 17.09
N GLU A 175 -14.80 -8.90 16.47
CA GLU A 175 -16.11 -9.40 16.90
C GLU A 175 -16.21 -10.92 16.89
N LYS A 176 -15.72 -11.57 15.84
CA LYS A 176 -15.72 -13.02 15.68
C LYS A 176 -14.91 -13.70 16.77
N GLN A 177 -13.76 -13.16 17.13
CA GLN A 177 -12.86 -13.77 18.10
C GLN A 177 -13.24 -13.51 19.55
N THR A 178 -13.81 -12.35 19.83
CA THR A 178 -14.04 -11.91 21.20
C THR A 178 -15.50 -12.02 21.66
N GLY A 179 -16.42 -12.08 20.70
CA GLY A 179 -17.86 -11.94 20.97
C GLY A 179 -18.30 -10.51 21.26
N ALA A 180 -17.40 -9.52 21.27
CA ALA A 180 -17.76 -8.09 21.29
C ALA A 180 -18.61 -7.73 20.06
N LYS A 181 -19.46 -6.70 20.19
CA LYS A 181 -20.27 -6.19 19.07
C LYS A 181 -20.23 -4.68 19.04
N PHE A 182 -19.83 -4.14 17.88
CA PHE A 182 -19.69 -2.70 17.64
C PHE A 182 -20.77 -2.18 16.71
N THR A 183 -21.09 -0.88 16.84
CA THR A 183 -21.68 -0.12 15.73
C THR A 183 -20.55 0.40 14.87
N TYR A 184 -20.37 -0.13 13.66
CA TYR A 184 -19.36 0.40 12.75
C TYR A 184 -19.83 1.68 12.08
N VAL A 185 -18.97 2.73 12.09
CA VAL A 185 -19.27 4.04 11.50
C VAL A 185 -18.24 4.34 10.40
N PRO A 186 -18.65 4.32 9.11
CA PRO A 186 -17.75 4.58 8.01
C PRO A 186 -17.50 6.07 7.78
N PHE A 187 -16.26 6.44 7.46
CA PHE A 187 -15.81 7.78 7.09
C PHE A 187 -15.08 7.75 5.74
N LYS A 188 -14.70 8.92 5.21
CA LYS A 188 -14.04 9.02 3.90
C LYS A 188 -12.55 8.67 3.92
N GLY A 189 -11.90 8.72 5.09
CA GLY A 189 -10.48 8.41 5.26
C GLY A 189 -10.03 8.49 6.72
N GLY A 190 -8.91 7.85 7.04
CA GLY A 190 -8.43 7.69 8.41
C GLY A 190 -8.09 8.98 9.14
N GLY A 191 -7.67 10.03 8.42
CA GLY A 191 -7.47 11.34 9.03
C GLY A 191 -8.77 11.92 9.61
N GLU A 192 -9.90 11.76 8.91
CA GLU A 192 -11.23 12.15 9.42
C GLU A 192 -11.61 11.28 10.63
N VAL A 193 -11.38 9.97 10.55
CA VAL A 193 -11.64 9.03 11.65
C VAL A 193 -10.89 9.43 12.92
N ALA A 194 -9.59 9.77 12.80
CA ALA A 194 -8.80 10.21 13.94
C ALA A 194 -9.36 11.47 14.61
N VAL A 195 -9.84 12.44 13.82
CA VAL A 195 -10.51 13.65 14.34
C VAL A 195 -11.80 13.29 15.08
N GLN A 196 -12.61 12.37 14.54
CA GLN A 196 -13.85 11.94 15.20
C GLN A 196 -13.57 11.22 16.53
N LEU A 197 -12.47 10.44 16.60
CA LEU A 197 -12.05 9.79 17.83
C LEU A 197 -11.55 10.80 18.89
N VAL A 198 -10.81 11.82 18.48
CA VAL A 198 -10.42 12.93 19.37
C VAL A 198 -11.66 13.65 19.91
N GLY A 199 -12.65 13.91 19.06
CA GLY A 199 -13.92 14.52 19.42
C GLY A 199 -14.88 13.62 20.21
N LYS A 200 -14.53 12.36 20.47
CA LYS A 200 -15.35 11.35 21.16
C LYS A 200 -16.70 11.07 20.49
N HIS A 201 -16.78 11.29 19.16
CA HIS A 201 -17.95 10.93 18.36
C HIS A 201 -18.00 9.43 18.05
N ILE A 202 -16.84 8.77 18.14
CA ILE A 202 -16.64 7.32 18.12
C ILE A 202 -15.77 6.91 19.32
N ASP A 203 -15.79 5.63 19.70
CA ASP A 203 -15.12 5.12 20.89
C ASP A 203 -13.73 4.54 20.58
N SER A 204 -13.54 4.05 19.35
CA SER A 204 -12.28 3.47 18.88
C SER A 204 -12.17 3.50 17.37
N THR A 205 -10.97 3.22 16.89
CA THR A 205 -10.67 2.96 15.48
C THR A 205 -9.48 2.01 15.33
N VAL A 206 -9.33 1.42 14.15
CA VAL A 206 -8.18 0.59 13.77
C VAL A 206 -7.30 1.27 12.73
N ASN A 207 -7.20 2.59 12.77
CA ASN A 207 -6.44 3.41 11.81
C ASN A 207 -4.98 2.99 11.63
N ASN A 208 -4.45 3.24 10.45
CA ASN A 208 -3.02 3.14 10.20
C ASN A 208 -2.22 4.13 11.09
N PRO A 209 -0.98 3.79 11.50
CA PRO A 209 -0.15 4.65 12.33
C PRO A 209 -0.02 6.09 11.83
N ILE A 210 0.28 6.27 10.53
CA ILE A 210 0.49 7.59 9.91
C ILE A 210 -0.73 8.51 10.00
N GLU A 211 -1.93 7.97 10.12
CA GLU A 211 -3.19 8.70 10.16
C GLU A 211 -3.54 9.22 11.56
N ALA A 212 -2.93 8.67 12.62
CA ALA A 212 -3.20 9.00 14.01
C ALA A 212 -1.97 9.47 14.81
N VAL A 213 -0.77 9.45 14.22
CA VAL A 213 0.48 9.79 14.92
C VAL A 213 0.50 11.21 15.48
N ALA A 214 -0.07 12.17 14.76
CA ALA A 214 -0.12 13.57 15.21
C ALA A 214 -0.95 13.70 16.50
N GLN A 215 -2.10 13.02 16.57
CA GLN A 215 -2.99 13.00 17.72
C GLN A 215 -2.38 12.23 18.91
N TRP A 216 -1.65 11.14 18.62
CA TRP A 216 -0.90 10.42 19.65
C TRP A 216 0.25 11.28 20.21
N ARG A 217 1.02 11.92 19.34
CA ARG A 217 2.09 12.87 19.75
C ARG A 217 1.53 14.03 20.59
N GLY A 218 0.33 14.49 20.24
CA GLY A 218 -0.40 15.52 20.98
C GLY A 218 -1.07 15.02 22.26
N GLY A 219 -0.96 13.72 22.60
CA GLY A 219 -1.49 13.13 23.82
C GLY A 219 -3.02 12.94 23.86
N THR A 220 -3.72 13.11 22.73
CA THR A 220 -5.19 13.00 22.66
C THR A 220 -5.67 11.59 22.31
N LEU A 221 -4.85 10.78 21.64
CA LEU A 221 -5.14 9.37 21.37
C LEU A 221 -4.11 8.46 22.05
N ARG A 222 -4.52 7.22 22.27
CA ARG A 222 -3.68 6.15 22.86
C ARG A 222 -3.74 4.91 21.98
N PRO A 223 -2.58 4.37 21.51
CA PRO A 223 -2.53 3.06 20.90
C PRO A 223 -2.65 1.96 21.95
N LEU A 224 -3.40 0.90 21.66
CA LEU A 224 -3.53 -0.25 22.54
C LEU A 224 -2.72 -1.45 22.05
N CYS A 225 -2.74 -1.74 20.75
CA CYS A 225 -1.93 -2.81 20.13
C CYS A 225 -1.83 -2.64 18.61
N VAL A 226 -0.83 -3.27 17.99
CA VAL A 226 -0.65 -3.36 16.53
C VAL A 226 -1.11 -4.73 16.02
N PHE A 227 -1.81 -4.74 14.87
CA PHE A 227 -2.33 -5.96 14.23
C PHE A 227 -1.28 -6.63 13.33
N ASP A 228 -0.08 -6.84 13.85
CA ASP A 228 1.03 -7.53 13.18
C ASP A 228 1.53 -8.69 14.07
N THR A 229 2.26 -9.61 13.45
CA THR A 229 2.94 -10.73 14.14
C THR A 229 4.10 -10.27 15.03
N LYS A 230 4.62 -9.06 14.76
CA LYS A 230 5.77 -8.47 15.44
C LYS A 230 5.47 -7.02 15.82
N ARG A 231 6.13 -6.54 16.89
CA ARG A 231 6.14 -5.12 17.20
C ARG A 231 6.78 -4.31 16.08
N MET A 232 6.35 -3.06 15.93
CA MET A 232 6.94 -2.12 14.99
C MET A 232 8.41 -1.86 15.36
N PRO A 233 9.35 -1.86 14.40
CA PRO A 233 10.80 -1.87 14.71
C PRO A 233 11.38 -0.47 14.99
N TYR A 234 10.57 0.51 15.33
CA TYR A 234 10.97 1.91 15.49
C TYR A 234 11.01 2.31 16.96
N ASN A 235 12.21 2.64 17.46
CA ASN A 235 12.46 2.91 18.87
C ASN A 235 12.66 4.40 19.19
N GLU A 236 12.67 5.26 18.17
CA GLU A 236 12.65 6.71 18.37
C GLU A 236 11.35 7.14 19.05
N LYS A 237 11.47 8.04 20.03
CA LYS A 237 10.31 8.47 20.83
C LYS A 237 9.35 9.30 19.99
N VAL A 238 8.12 8.83 19.86
CA VAL A 238 7.00 9.55 19.22
C VAL A 238 6.34 10.51 20.21
N THR A 239 6.14 10.04 21.44
CA THR A 239 5.69 10.85 22.59
C THR A 239 6.85 11.02 23.57
N LYS A 240 6.61 11.75 24.67
CA LYS A 240 7.62 11.88 25.75
C LYS A 240 8.14 10.52 26.24
N ASP A 241 7.27 9.55 26.34
CA ASP A 241 7.56 8.29 27.04
C ASP A 241 7.53 7.04 26.13
N MET A 242 6.93 7.13 24.94
CA MET A 242 6.68 5.96 24.08
C MET A 242 7.20 6.12 22.66
N SER A 243 7.68 5.01 22.11
CA SER A 243 8.01 4.78 20.71
C SER A 243 6.97 3.83 20.07
N TRP A 244 7.05 3.65 18.76
CA TRP A 244 6.25 2.63 18.06
C TRP A 244 6.57 1.21 18.56
N GLY A 245 7.84 0.92 18.87
CA GLY A 245 8.30 -0.38 19.39
C GLY A 245 7.77 -0.73 20.79
N ASP A 246 7.29 0.25 21.55
CA ASP A 246 6.69 0.03 22.86
C ASP A 246 5.25 -0.50 22.77
N ILE A 247 4.58 -0.35 21.60
CA ILE A 247 3.22 -0.83 21.39
C ILE A 247 3.24 -2.37 21.23
N PRO A 248 2.50 -3.13 22.07
CA PRO A 248 2.46 -4.58 21.97
C PRO A 248 1.72 -5.03 20.70
N THR A 249 1.96 -6.27 20.26
CA THR A 249 1.09 -6.89 19.26
C THR A 249 -0.28 -7.19 19.87
N CYS A 250 -1.33 -7.15 19.04
CA CYS A 250 -2.67 -7.54 19.51
C CYS A 250 -2.68 -9.00 19.97
N LYS A 251 -1.93 -9.86 19.27
CA LYS A 251 -1.77 -11.28 19.61
C LYS A 251 -1.16 -11.49 20.98
N ASP A 252 -0.06 -10.80 21.31
CA ASP A 252 0.56 -10.88 22.63
C ASP A 252 -0.36 -10.34 23.74
N SER A 253 -1.33 -9.52 23.37
CA SER A 253 -2.34 -8.94 24.26
C SER A 253 -3.64 -9.76 24.32
N GLY A 254 -3.66 -10.97 23.75
CA GLY A 254 -4.79 -11.89 23.79
C GLY A 254 -5.85 -11.70 22.69
N LEU A 255 -5.59 -10.81 21.73
CA LEU A 255 -6.44 -10.57 20.56
C LEU A 255 -5.74 -11.08 19.29
N ASN A 256 -6.01 -12.34 18.92
CA ASN A 256 -5.34 -13.02 17.81
C ASN A 256 -5.88 -12.56 16.43
N VAL A 257 -5.78 -11.27 16.13
CA VAL A 257 -6.12 -10.65 14.85
C VAL A 257 -4.85 -10.08 14.24
N GLU A 258 -4.58 -10.44 13.00
CA GLU A 258 -3.46 -9.94 12.20
C GLU A 258 -4.00 -9.37 10.89
N TYR A 259 -3.51 -8.21 10.47
CA TYR A 259 -3.86 -7.62 9.19
C TYR A 259 -2.78 -6.62 8.74
N LEU A 260 -2.24 -6.84 7.55
CA LEU A 260 -1.30 -5.93 6.87
C LEU A 260 -1.86 -5.55 5.52
N MET A 261 -1.72 -4.28 5.15
CA MET A 261 -2.20 -3.74 3.90
C MET A 261 -1.04 -3.40 2.96
N LEU A 262 -1.20 -3.72 1.68
CA LEU A 262 -0.21 -3.33 0.69
C LEU A 262 -0.21 -1.81 0.45
N ARG A 263 0.99 -1.28 0.24
CA ARG A 263 1.26 0.02 -0.41
C ARG A 263 2.04 -0.29 -1.68
N GLY A 264 1.33 -0.73 -2.69
CA GLY A 264 1.90 -1.22 -3.94
C GLY A 264 1.60 -0.33 -5.12
N ILE A 265 2.53 -0.26 -6.04
CA ILE A 265 2.39 0.47 -7.30
C ILE A 265 2.06 -0.51 -8.42
N PHE A 266 1.08 -0.13 -9.23
CA PHE A 266 0.68 -0.84 -10.43
C PHE A 266 0.60 0.11 -11.61
N MET A 267 0.64 -0.47 -12.82
CA MET A 267 0.38 0.19 -14.10
C MET A 267 -0.86 -0.41 -14.75
N PRO A 268 -1.41 0.23 -15.81
CA PRO A 268 -2.41 -0.41 -16.65
C PRO A 268 -1.94 -1.76 -17.18
N GLY A 269 -2.87 -2.65 -17.51
CA GLY A 269 -2.53 -3.91 -18.18
C GLY A 269 -1.91 -3.69 -19.55
N ALA A 270 -1.12 -4.65 -20.03
CA ALA A 270 -0.48 -4.68 -21.34
C ALA A 270 0.57 -3.56 -21.58
N VAL A 271 1.15 -2.99 -20.55
CA VAL A 271 2.38 -2.18 -20.65
C VAL A 271 3.58 -3.09 -20.92
N LYS A 272 4.66 -2.54 -21.46
CA LYS A 272 5.86 -3.30 -21.82
C LYS A 272 6.80 -3.50 -20.63
N PRO A 273 7.62 -4.57 -20.63
CA PRO A 273 8.56 -4.84 -19.54
C PRO A 273 9.57 -3.70 -19.29
N GLU A 274 10.04 -3.02 -20.34
CA GLU A 274 10.95 -1.87 -20.21
C GLU A 274 10.28 -0.66 -19.53
N GLU A 275 8.97 -0.49 -19.72
CA GLU A 275 8.18 0.56 -19.07
C GLU A 275 8.03 0.30 -17.57
N VAL A 276 7.75 -0.96 -17.20
CA VAL A 276 7.73 -1.41 -15.80
C VAL A 276 9.08 -1.22 -15.14
N LYS A 277 10.16 -1.67 -15.81
CA LYS A 277 11.53 -1.55 -15.31
C LYS A 277 11.90 -0.10 -15.01
N TYR A 278 11.50 0.83 -15.86
CA TYR A 278 11.75 2.26 -15.64
C TYR A 278 11.19 2.73 -14.30
N TYR A 279 9.93 2.40 -14.00
CA TYR A 279 9.31 2.80 -12.74
C TYR A 279 9.93 2.07 -11.54
N VAL A 280 10.29 0.79 -11.66
CA VAL A 280 11.04 0.09 -10.60
C VAL A 280 12.35 0.82 -10.31
N ASP A 281 13.15 1.18 -11.33
CA ASP A 281 14.41 1.89 -11.16
C ASP A 281 14.22 3.29 -10.52
N VAL A 282 13.14 3.98 -10.84
CA VAL A 282 12.79 5.29 -10.22
C VAL A 282 12.38 5.11 -8.76
N LEU A 283 11.49 4.16 -8.46
CA LEU A 283 11.00 3.88 -7.12
C LEU A 283 12.11 3.36 -6.20
N ASP A 284 13.03 2.55 -6.71
CA ASP A 284 14.24 2.14 -5.98
C ASP A 284 15.10 3.35 -5.55
N LYS A 285 15.24 4.36 -6.43
CA LYS A 285 15.93 5.61 -6.07
C LYS A 285 15.16 6.40 -5.00
N VAL A 286 13.82 6.47 -5.10
CA VAL A 286 12.97 7.09 -4.08
C VAL A 286 13.21 6.43 -2.72
N ARG A 287 13.22 5.09 -2.66
CA ARG A 287 13.41 4.32 -1.42
C ARG A 287 14.78 4.54 -0.75
N GLN A 288 15.79 4.93 -1.51
CA GLN A 288 17.13 5.21 -0.98
C GLN A 288 17.24 6.58 -0.31
N THR A 289 16.27 7.49 -0.54
CA THR A 289 16.32 8.86 -0.02
C THR A 289 16.09 8.93 1.49
N PRO A 290 16.67 9.92 2.18
CA PRO A 290 16.42 10.17 3.60
C PRO A 290 14.94 10.49 3.88
N GLU A 291 14.28 11.22 2.97
CA GLU A 291 12.87 11.60 3.08
C GLU A 291 11.97 10.36 3.13
N TRP A 292 12.23 9.38 2.27
CA TRP A 292 11.48 8.13 2.26
C TRP A 292 11.67 7.34 3.57
N LYS A 293 12.91 7.20 4.02
CA LYS A 293 13.24 6.49 5.27
C LYS A 293 12.55 7.13 6.46
N LYS A 294 12.61 8.47 6.55
CA LYS A 294 11.95 9.23 7.59
C LYS A 294 10.42 9.03 7.57
N PHE A 295 9.81 9.03 6.39
CA PHE A 295 8.37 8.80 6.25
C PHE A 295 7.95 7.40 6.74
N LEU A 296 8.74 6.36 6.38
CA LEU A 296 8.47 5.00 6.86
C LEU A 296 8.55 4.89 8.39
N GLU A 297 9.51 5.58 9.00
CA GLU A 297 9.67 5.62 10.45
C GLU A 297 8.53 6.40 11.13
N GLU A 298 8.22 7.59 10.63
CA GLU A 298 7.14 8.43 11.19
C GLU A 298 5.77 7.76 11.12
N GLY A 299 5.51 7.00 10.05
CA GLY A 299 4.28 6.25 9.84
C GLY A 299 4.33 4.80 10.30
N ALA A 300 5.43 4.37 10.90
CA ALA A 300 5.66 3.00 11.37
C ALA A 300 5.37 1.91 10.33
N PHE A 301 5.72 2.17 9.06
CA PHE A 301 5.52 1.21 7.99
C PHE A 301 6.44 -0.02 8.15
N ASN A 302 5.92 -1.19 7.76
CA ASN A 302 6.76 -2.36 7.55
C ASN A 302 7.50 -2.20 6.22
N THR A 303 8.83 -2.31 6.24
CA THR A 303 9.73 -2.00 5.12
C THR A 303 9.84 -3.12 4.07
N THR A 304 8.94 -4.09 4.09
CA THR A 304 8.89 -5.15 3.08
C THR A 304 8.66 -4.58 1.69
N THR A 305 9.54 -4.92 0.76
CA THR A 305 9.46 -4.53 -0.65
C THR A 305 9.54 -5.75 -1.55
N MET A 306 8.84 -5.72 -2.68
CA MET A 306 8.78 -6.82 -3.63
C MET A 306 8.59 -6.30 -5.06
N THR A 307 9.20 -6.99 -6.03
CA THR A 307 9.00 -6.75 -7.47
C THR A 307 8.76 -8.06 -8.20
N GLY A 308 8.37 -8.00 -9.46
CA GLY A 308 8.27 -9.15 -10.35
C GLY A 308 7.41 -10.28 -9.78
N LYS A 309 7.90 -11.52 -9.93
CA LYS A 309 7.15 -12.72 -9.51
C LYS A 309 6.85 -12.75 -8.01
N GLN A 310 7.77 -12.30 -7.17
CA GLN A 310 7.56 -12.27 -5.72
C GLN A 310 6.37 -11.38 -5.36
N TYR A 311 6.26 -10.22 -6.00
CA TYR A 311 5.14 -9.31 -5.79
C TYR A 311 3.82 -9.90 -6.31
N THR A 312 3.83 -10.48 -7.50
CA THR A 312 2.64 -11.15 -8.08
C THR A 312 2.12 -12.30 -7.21
N ASP A 313 3.03 -13.15 -6.69
CA ASP A 313 2.68 -14.26 -5.81
C ASP A 313 2.08 -13.75 -4.47
N TRP A 314 2.63 -12.66 -3.93
CA TRP A 314 2.08 -12.04 -2.72
C TRP A 314 0.68 -11.48 -2.96
N VAL A 315 0.45 -10.78 -4.08
CA VAL A 315 -0.86 -10.20 -4.45
C VAL A 315 -1.91 -11.30 -4.60
N SER A 316 -1.56 -12.43 -5.23
CA SER A 316 -2.46 -13.58 -5.38
C SER A 316 -2.88 -14.15 -4.02
N LYS A 317 -1.93 -14.33 -3.09
CA LYS A 317 -2.23 -14.81 -1.73
C LYS A 317 -3.07 -13.80 -0.94
N ALA A 318 -2.81 -12.51 -1.12
CA ALA A 318 -3.59 -11.45 -0.49
C ALA A 318 -5.04 -11.44 -0.99
N GLU A 319 -5.29 -11.68 -2.29
CA GLU A 319 -6.66 -11.84 -2.83
C GLU A 319 -7.38 -13.02 -2.15
N GLU A 320 -6.74 -14.18 -2.04
CA GLU A 320 -7.30 -15.36 -1.38
C GLU A 320 -7.63 -15.10 0.09
N MET A 321 -6.74 -14.44 0.82
CA MET A 321 -6.94 -14.03 2.21
C MET A 321 -8.16 -13.11 2.34
N HIS A 322 -8.26 -12.06 1.51
CA HIS A 322 -9.39 -11.13 1.54
C HIS A 322 -10.71 -11.82 1.19
N MET A 323 -10.71 -12.72 0.21
CA MET A 323 -11.89 -13.53 -0.10
C MET A 323 -12.38 -14.30 1.13
N GLY A 324 -11.48 -14.95 1.87
CA GLY A 324 -11.80 -15.67 3.10
C GLY A 324 -12.36 -14.75 4.19
N LEU A 325 -11.66 -13.65 4.50
CA LEU A 325 -12.06 -12.69 5.54
C LEU A 325 -13.41 -12.05 5.24
N MET A 326 -13.64 -11.64 3.99
CA MET A 326 -14.90 -11.02 3.56
C MET A 326 -16.07 -12.00 3.51
N LYS A 327 -15.80 -13.27 3.14
CA LYS A 327 -16.79 -14.33 3.25
C LYS A 327 -17.23 -14.55 4.70
N ASP A 328 -16.28 -14.65 5.62
CA ASP A 328 -16.52 -14.84 7.05
C ASP A 328 -17.30 -13.68 7.66
N ALA A 329 -17.04 -12.46 7.20
CA ALA A 329 -17.72 -11.24 7.62
C ALA A 329 -19.08 -11.01 6.95
N GLY A 330 -19.46 -11.82 5.94
CA GLY A 330 -20.69 -11.61 5.17
C GLY A 330 -20.65 -10.38 4.26
N PHE A 331 -19.46 -9.97 3.80
CA PHE A 331 -19.25 -8.75 3.02
C PHE A 331 -19.20 -8.97 1.50
N LEU A 332 -19.20 -10.22 1.04
CA LEU A 332 -19.21 -10.51 -0.40
C LEU A 332 -20.48 -9.97 -1.07
N ALA A 333 -20.35 -9.55 -2.32
CA ALA A 333 -21.51 -9.20 -3.15
C ALA A 333 -22.47 -10.39 -3.24
N THR A 334 -23.74 -10.14 -3.02
CA THR A 334 -24.79 -11.12 -3.38
C THR A 334 -24.94 -11.16 -4.89
N LYS A 335 -24.85 -12.36 -5.46
CA LYS A 335 -25.11 -12.58 -6.90
C LYS A 335 -26.56 -12.32 -7.25
#